data_d17c35a50523accc9cf1625e4270fde7
#
_entry.id   d17c35a50523accc9cf1625e4270fde7
#
_cell.length_a   1.000
_cell.length_b   1.000
_cell.length_c   1.000
_cell.angle_alpha   90.00
_cell.angle_beta   90.00
_cell.angle_gamma   90.00
#
_symmetry.space_group_name_H-M   'P 1'
#
loop_
_entity.id
_entity.type
_entity.pdbx_description
1 polymer ?
#
loop_
_entity_poly.entity_id
_entity_poly.type
_entity_poly.pdbx_seq_one_letter_code
_entity_poly.pdbx_strand_id
1 'polypeptide(L)'
;MDRREFLKTSLVAAGAVAGLGAGGRLLQAADGPKGQAVLKLCSQDGHVPGKSLKEKAALILKFGGCGLEFGGLSPERGKQVKQELAGTGVGVAALCCGYFTLIDPDEAKRKEGAEKLKKALEGAGEAGSTGVIFVPAFNNHPQMNWEEGLKALADLLPAVGEYAVKLGTRVLLEPLNKGEAKFMNRLEQAVEICKASKSPGIGLMGDFYHMCKEEKDDEQAFVTADGLLHHVHLASRIRWLPGQDHLREPDKPERSFVAGFRGLKKIGYQDYCSLECNTTGDKKTPSDPMVEIPKSFAFLKAQWAEANI
;
A
#
# COMPACT_ATOMS: atom_id res chain seq x y z
N MET A 1 -38.21 -2.59 -38.08
CA MET A 1 -36.76 -2.33 -37.88
C MET A 1 -36.02 -3.39 -38.64
N ASP A 2 -35.37 -2.98 -39.72
CA ASP A 2 -34.73 -3.86 -40.69
C ASP A 2 -33.37 -4.32 -40.20
N ARG A 3 -33.03 -5.59 -40.38
CA ARG A 3 -31.78 -6.24 -40.01
C ARG A 3 -30.51 -5.55 -40.57
N ARG A 4 -30.68 -4.62 -41.51
CA ARG A 4 -29.57 -3.85 -42.11
C ARG A 4 -29.17 -2.59 -41.33
N GLU A 5 -30.00 -2.05 -40.46
CA GLU A 5 -29.65 -0.91 -39.61
C GLU A 5 -28.91 -1.31 -38.32
N PHE A 6 -29.15 -2.52 -37.81
CA PHE A 6 -28.44 -3.05 -36.64
C PHE A 6 -26.94 -3.32 -36.87
N LEU A 7 -26.55 -3.59 -38.12
CA LEU A 7 -25.15 -3.84 -38.51
C LEU A 7 -24.33 -2.59 -38.85
N LYS A 8 -24.96 -1.41 -38.96
CA LYS A 8 -24.25 -0.13 -39.21
C LYS A 8 -23.83 0.60 -37.94
N THR A 9 -24.37 0.27 -36.78
CA THR A 9 -24.01 0.89 -35.49
C THR A 9 -22.96 0.10 -34.71
N SER A 10 -22.52 -1.04 -35.20
CA SER A 10 -21.53 -1.89 -34.52
C SER A 10 -20.10 -1.81 -35.11
N LEU A 11 -19.82 -0.90 -36.04
CA LEU A 11 -18.53 -0.83 -36.75
C LEU A 11 -17.76 0.49 -36.59
N VAL A 12 -17.97 1.23 -35.50
CA VAL A 12 -17.20 2.44 -35.17
C VAL A 12 -16.51 2.36 -33.79
N ALA A 13 -16.25 1.17 -33.28
CA ALA A 13 -15.50 1.00 -32.03
C ALA A 13 -14.36 -0.02 -32.12
N ALA A 14 -13.79 -0.23 -33.33
CA ALA A 14 -12.64 -1.12 -33.50
C ALA A 14 -11.57 -0.44 -34.39
N GLY A 15 -10.90 0.56 -33.84
CA GLY A 15 -9.78 1.19 -34.55
C GLY A 15 -9.14 2.29 -33.71
N ALA A 16 -8.29 1.92 -32.77
CA ALA A 16 -7.14 2.64 -32.23
C ALA A 16 -6.72 2.05 -30.87
N VAL A 17 -6.22 0.84 -30.84
CA VAL A 17 -5.37 0.38 -29.72
C VAL A 17 -4.16 -0.31 -30.33
N ALA A 18 -3.21 0.49 -30.79
CA ALA A 18 -1.85 0.06 -31.02
C ALA A 18 -0.92 1.05 -30.34
N GLY A 19 -0.24 0.61 -29.28
CA GLY A 19 0.99 1.23 -28.80
C GLY A 19 0.87 2.33 -27.76
N LEU A 20 0.46 2.00 -26.54
CA LEU A 20 0.93 2.71 -25.36
C LEU A 20 1.39 1.67 -24.35
N GLY A 21 2.69 1.72 -24.03
CA GLY A 21 3.31 0.80 -23.07
C GLY A 21 2.63 0.86 -21.70
N ALA A 22 2.74 -0.20 -20.94
CA ALA A 22 2.08 -0.45 -19.66
C ALA A 22 2.35 0.61 -18.55
N GLY A 23 3.14 1.65 -18.82
CA GLY A 23 3.46 2.72 -17.87
C GLY A 23 2.45 3.88 -17.81
N GLY A 24 1.51 4.00 -18.75
CA GLY A 24 0.62 5.19 -18.86
C GLY A 24 -0.66 5.14 -18.01
N ARG A 25 -0.94 4.07 -17.31
CA ARG A 25 -2.24 3.87 -16.62
C ARG A 25 -2.29 4.26 -15.13
N LEU A 26 -1.15 4.65 -14.55
CA LEU A 26 -1.02 4.84 -13.09
C LEU A 26 -1.31 6.27 -12.58
N LEU A 27 -1.56 7.25 -13.43
CA LEU A 27 -1.46 8.67 -13.01
C LEU A 27 -2.63 9.57 -13.42
N GLN A 28 -3.81 9.03 -13.66
CA GLN A 28 -5.00 9.88 -13.72
C GLN A 28 -5.57 10.04 -12.32
N ALA A 29 -5.54 11.28 -11.81
CA ALA A 29 -6.40 11.68 -10.71
C ALA A 29 -7.85 11.35 -11.11
N ALA A 30 -8.56 10.62 -10.27
CA ALA A 30 -9.87 10.07 -10.59
C ALA A 30 -10.96 11.15 -10.44
N ASP A 31 -11.20 11.94 -11.49
CA ASP A 31 -12.42 12.73 -11.64
C ASP A 31 -13.53 11.98 -12.41
N GLY A 32 -13.38 10.66 -12.57
CA GLY A 32 -14.38 9.78 -13.16
C GLY A 32 -15.27 9.08 -12.12
N PRO A 33 -16.37 8.43 -12.51
CA PRO A 33 -17.14 7.62 -11.58
C PRO A 33 -16.25 6.57 -10.94
N LYS A 34 -16.22 6.53 -9.60
CA LYS A 34 -15.41 5.58 -8.83
C LYS A 34 -15.78 4.16 -9.22
N GLY A 35 -14.78 3.36 -9.58
CA GLY A 35 -14.98 1.93 -9.82
C GLY A 35 -15.42 1.21 -8.55
N GLN A 36 -16.00 0.02 -8.70
CA GLN A 36 -16.32 -0.82 -7.56
C GLN A 36 -15.04 -1.20 -6.81
N ALA A 37 -15.03 -1.01 -5.48
CA ALA A 37 -13.90 -1.36 -4.65
C ALA A 37 -13.61 -2.87 -4.69
N VAL A 38 -12.34 -3.24 -4.64
CA VAL A 38 -11.88 -4.64 -4.70
C VAL A 38 -10.90 -4.92 -3.56
N LEU A 39 -11.13 -5.99 -2.82
CA LEU A 39 -10.18 -6.47 -1.81
C LEU A 39 -9.07 -7.31 -2.46
N LYS A 40 -7.93 -6.71 -2.73
CA LYS A 40 -6.73 -7.38 -3.24
C LYS A 40 -5.79 -7.72 -2.08
N LEU A 41 -5.95 -8.92 -1.51
CA LEU A 41 -5.11 -9.38 -0.42
C LEU A 41 -3.70 -9.74 -0.92
N CYS A 42 -2.70 -9.32 -0.18
CA CYS A 42 -1.30 -9.67 -0.40
C CYS A 42 -0.56 -9.86 0.94
N SER A 43 0.71 -10.16 0.88
CA SER A 43 1.56 -10.31 2.06
C SER A 43 2.98 -9.88 1.73
N GLN A 44 3.73 -9.47 2.74
CA GLN A 44 5.18 -9.35 2.62
C GLN A 44 5.78 -10.69 2.20
N ASP A 45 6.70 -10.67 1.25
CA ASP A 45 7.28 -11.89 0.64
C ASP A 45 8.00 -12.77 1.65
N GLY A 46 8.59 -12.16 2.68
CA GLY A 46 9.23 -12.84 3.81
C GLY A 46 8.28 -13.66 4.67
N HIS A 47 6.99 -13.36 4.67
CA HIS A 47 5.97 -14.08 5.43
C HIS A 47 5.40 -15.30 4.68
N VAL A 48 5.50 -15.30 3.36
CA VAL A 48 4.98 -16.40 2.54
C VAL A 48 6.03 -17.51 2.47
N PRO A 49 5.72 -18.74 2.92
CA PRO A 49 6.64 -19.87 2.77
C PRO A 49 7.01 -20.12 1.30
N GLY A 50 8.14 -20.77 1.06
CA GLY A 50 8.63 -21.10 -0.27
C GLY A 50 10.09 -20.71 -0.45
N LYS A 51 10.80 -21.51 -1.24
CA LYS A 51 12.23 -21.36 -1.52
C LYS A 51 12.50 -20.46 -2.73
N SER A 52 11.50 -20.28 -3.58
CA SER A 52 11.57 -19.44 -4.79
C SER A 52 10.38 -18.51 -4.87
N LEU A 53 10.52 -17.43 -5.64
CA LEU A 53 9.44 -16.48 -5.85
C LEU A 53 8.23 -17.11 -6.56
N LYS A 54 8.47 -18.08 -7.44
CA LYS A 54 7.40 -18.87 -8.10
C LYS A 54 6.62 -19.73 -7.11
N GLU A 55 7.30 -20.36 -6.15
CA GLU A 55 6.63 -21.10 -5.08
C GLU A 55 5.79 -20.18 -4.19
N LYS A 56 6.34 -19.02 -3.78
CA LYS A 56 5.61 -18.02 -3.01
C LYS A 56 4.40 -17.49 -3.78
N ALA A 57 4.53 -17.22 -5.09
CA ALA A 57 3.43 -16.81 -5.93
C ALA A 57 2.31 -17.87 -6.00
N ALA A 58 2.67 -19.14 -6.16
CA ALA A 58 1.69 -20.23 -6.15
C ALA A 58 0.98 -20.34 -4.80
N LEU A 59 1.71 -20.18 -3.69
CA LEU A 59 1.14 -20.25 -2.36
C LEU A 59 0.22 -19.07 -2.04
N ILE A 60 0.62 -17.84 -2.36
CA ILE A 60 -0.23 -16.67 -2.09
C ILE A 60 -1.56 -16.75 -2.86
N LEU A 61 -1.54 -17.25 -4.10
CA LEU A 61 -2.76 -17.52 -4.87
C LEU A 61 -3.61 -18.61 -4.21
N LYS A 62 -2.99 -19.71 -3.78
CA LYS A 62 -3.67 -20.80 -3.04
C LYS A 62 -4.32 -20.30 -1.74
N PHE A 63 -3.69 -19.36 -1.05
CA PHE A 63 -4.23 -18.72 0.15
C PHE A 63 -5.37 -17.75 -0.17
N GLY A 64 -5.52 -17.37 -1.43
CA GLY A 64 -6.57 -16.45 -1.91
C GLY A 64 -6.15 -14.99 -1.93
N GLY A 65 -4.86 -14.73 -1.95
CA GLY A 65 -4.25 -13.42 -2.25
C GLY A 65 -3.86 -13.28 -3.71
N CYS A 66 -3.31 -12.12 -4.12
CA CYS A 66 -2.93 -11.83 -5.50
C CYS A 66 -1.70 -10.92 -5.64
N GLY A 67 -0.95 -10.69 -4.57
CA GLY A 67 0.23 -9.83 -4.58
C GLY A 67 1.26 -10.22 -3.55
N LEU A 68 2.49 -9.78 -3.76
CA LEU A 68 3.59 -9.82 -2.81
C LEU A 68 4.14 -8.42 -2.61
N GLU A 69 4.45 -8.09 -1.37
CA GLU A 69 5.14 -6.86 -0.98
C GLU A 69 6.59 -7.19 -0.66
N PHE A 70 7.50 -6.31 -1.04
CA PHE A 70 8.93 -6.54 -0.86
C PHE A 70 9.55 -5.45 0.03
N GLY A 71 10.71 -5.74 0.58
CA GLY A 71 11.63 -4.70 1.04
C GLY A 71 12.20 -3.89 -0.11
N GLY A 72 13.20 -3.04 0.17
CA GLY A 72 13.88 -2.29 -0.89
C GLY A 72 14.51 -3.20 -1.94
N LEU A 73 14.31 -2.86 -3.22
CA LEU A 73 14.89 -3.57 -4.37
C LEU A 73 15.81 -2.62 -5.15
N SER A 74 16.96 -3.15 -5.63
CA SER A 74 17.69 -2.44 -6.68
C SER A 74 16.92 -2.50 -8.00
N PRO A 75 17.20 -1.60 -8.97
CA PRO A 75 16.55 -1.65 -10.28
C PRO A 75 16.69 -3.01 -10.97
N GLU A 76 17.89 -3.63 -10.91
CA GLU A 76 18.16 -4.95 -11.49
C GLU A 76 17.31 -6.03 -10.82
N ARG A 77 17.21 -6.00 -9.48
CA ARG A 77 16.39 -6.96 -8.73
C ARG A 77 14.90 -6.73 -8.98
N GLY A 78 14.46 -5.49 -9.06
CA GLY A 78 13.07 -5.13 -9.43
C GLY A 78 12.67 -5.72 -10.79
N LYS A 79 13.54 -5.55 -11.80
CA LYS A 79 13.34 -6.15 -13.12
C LYS A 79 13.27 -7.68 -13.08
N GLN A 80 14.15 -8.34 -12.30
CA GLN A 80 14.12 -9.80 -12.11
C GLN A 80 12.82 -10.25 -11.44
N VAL A 81 12.39 -9.58 -10.35
CA VAL A 81 11.14 -9.89 -9.66
C VAL A 81 9.94 -9.81 -10.62
N LYS A 82 9.88 -8.75 -11.43
CA LYS A 82 8.83 -8.60 -12.45
C LYS A 82 8.85 -9.76 -13.46
N GLN A 83 10.02 -10.16 -13.92
CA GLN A 83 10.17 -11.29 -14.84
C GLN A 83 9.79 -12.62 -14.20
N GLU A 84 10.22 -12.88 -12.96
CA GLU A 84 9.89 -14.11 -12.23
C GLU A 84 8.39 -14.26 -11.94
N LEU A 85 7.69 -13.14 -11.71
CA LEU A 85 6.24 -13.10 -11.45
C LEU A 85 5.40 -13.03 -12.73
N ALA A 86 6.01 -12.80 -13.89
CA ALA A 86 5.28 -12.70 -15.16
C ALA A 86 4.47 -13.97 -15.44
N GLY A 87 3.19 -13.80 -15.78
CA GLY A 87 2.26 -14.91 -16.07
C GLY A 87 1.78 -15.71 -14.85
N THR A 88 2.24 -15.40 -13.63
CA THR A 88 1.78 -16.09 -12.41
C THR A 88 0.41 -15.62 -11.91
N GLY A 89 -0.04 -14.43 -12.30
CA GLY A 89 -1.24 -13.78 -11.75
C GLY A 89 -0.97 -13.04 -10.44
N VAL A 90 0.28 -12.99 -9.96
CA VAL A 90 0.69 -12.26 -8.75
C VAL A 90 1.41 -10.98 -9.11
N GLY A 91 0.96 -9.85 -8.54
CA GLY A 91 1.59 -8.55 -8.74
C GLY A 91 2.56 -8.19 -7.61
N VAL A 92 3.39 -7.16 -7.87
CA VAL A 92 4.20 -6.50 -6.84
C VAL A 92 3.34 -5.39 -6.20
N ALA A 93 3.01 -5.54 -4.91
CA ALA A 93 2.11 -4.63 -4.22
C ALA A 93 2.78 -3.29 -3.91
N ALA A 94 3.75 -3.29 -3.02
CA ALA A 94 4.53 -2.12 -2.64
C ALA A 94 5.96 -2.53 -2.28
N LEU A 95 6.86 -1.56 -2.14
CA LEU A 95 8.17 -1.75 -1.51
C LEU A 95 8.16 -1.07 -0.14
N CYS A 96 8.23 -1.85 0.93
CA CYS A 96 8.33 -1.35 2.31
C CYS A 96 9.80 -1.02 2.61
N CYS A 97 10.20 0.23 2.40
CA CYS A 97 11.60 0.68 2.54
C CYS A 97 11.88 1.42 3.85
N GLY A 98 10.84 1.74 4.62
CA GLY A 98 10.94 2.35 5.93
C GLY A 98 11.36 3.82 5.90
N TYR A 99 12.54 4.16 6.40
CA TYR A 99 12.94 5.51 6.74
C TYR A 99 13.94 6.14 5.77
N PHE A 100 13.69 7.41 5.46
CA PHE A 100 14.60 8.31 4.74
C PHE A 100 14.67 9.65 5.50
N THR A 101 15.83 10.29 5.59
CA THR A 101 16.10 11.47 6.43
C THR A 101 15.45 12.78 5.98
N LEU A 102 14.23 12.75 5.42
CA LEU A 102 13.59 13.92 4.76
C LEU A 102 13.15 15.02 5.72
N ILE A 103 13.05 14.72 7.02
CA ILE A 103 12.76 15.71 8.08
C ILE A 103 13.88 15.82 9.12
N ASP A 104 15.11 15.39 8.77
CA ASP A 104 16.29 15.63 9.62
C ASP A 104 16.55 17.14 9.70
N PRO A 105 16.92 17.70 10.87
CA PRO A 105 17.30 19.11 10.99
C PRO A 105 18.46 19.53 10.06
N ASP A 106 19.36 18.59 9.74
CA ASP A 106 20.48 18.81 8.80
C ASP A 106 19.98 18.75 7.34
N GLU A 107 20.10 19.87 6.62
CA GLU A 107 19.68 20.00 5.23
C GLU A 107 20.46 19.04 4.28
N ALA A 108 21.73 18.79 4.53
CA ALA A 108 22.53 17.88 3.71
C ALA A 108 22.00 16.45 3.82
N LYS A 109 21.61 16.01 5.02
CA LYS A 109 20.97 14.71 5.24
C LYS A 109 19.61 14.60 4.59
N ARG A 110 18.81 15.69 4.59
CA ARG A 110 17.52 15.70 3.88
C ARG A 110 17.70 15.50 2.38
N LYS A 111 18.67 16.21 1.77
CA LYS A 111 19.02 16.04 0.34
C LYS A 111 19.49 14.62 0.02
N GLU A 112 20.39 14.07 0.85
CA GLU A 112 20.85 12.67 0.73
C GLU A 112 19.66 11.69 0.84
N GLY A 113 18.75 11.92 1.79
CA GLY A 113 17.55 11.11 1.97
C GLY A 113 16.64 11.13 0.73
N ALA A 114 16.45 12.30 0.12
CA ALA A 114 15.68 12.43 -1.12
C ALA A 114 16.32 11.63 -2.29
N GLU A 115 17.64 11.64 -2.42
CA GLU A 115 18.33 10.85 -3.44
C GLU A 115 18.25 9.32 -3.15
N LYS A 116 18.31 8.90 -1.89
CA LYS A 116 18.08 7.51 -1.50
C LYS A 116 16.66 7.06 -1.82
N LEU A 117 15.66 7.92 -1.58
CA LEU A 117 14.26 7.63 -1.92
C LEU A 117 14.07 7.52 -3.44
N LYS A 118 14.72 8.38 -4.24
CA LYS A 118 14.69 8.25 -5.71
C LYS A 118 15.27 6.91 -6.19
N LYS A 119 16.36 6.42 -5.59
CA LYS A 119 16.93 5.09 -5.90
C LYS A 119 15.94 3.95 -5.55
N ALA A 120 15.23 4.05 -4.42
CA ALA A 120 14.20 3.08 -4.09
C ALA A 120 13.04 3.10 -5.10
N LEU A 121 12.66 4.29 -5.59
CA LEU A 121 11.64 4.45 -6.63
C LEU A 121 12.07 3.82 -7.98
N GLU A 122 13.36 3.84 -8.33
CA GLU A 122 13.86 3.12 -9.51
C GLU A 122 13.58 1.61 -9.41
N GLY A 123 13.90 1.00 -8.27
CA GLY A 123 13.59 -0.41 -8.02
C GLY A 123 12.10 -0.71 -8.05
N ALA A 124 11.27 0.20 -7.51
CA ALA A 124 9.82 0.08 -7.52
C ALA A 124 9.24 0.17 -8.95
N GLY A 125 9.71 1.12 -9.76
CA GLY A 125 9.30 1.28 -11.15
C GLY A 125 9.64 0.05 -12.00
N GLU A 126 10.86 -0.46 -11.88
CA GLU A 126 11.29 -1.69 -12.59
C GLU A 126 10.49 -2.92 -12.15
N ALA A 127 10.13 -3.03 -10.88
CA ALA A 127 9.30 -4.11 -10.36
C ALA A 127 7.82 -3.98 -10.77
N GLY A 128 7.36 -2.81 -11.22
CA GLY A 128 5.96 -2.51 -11.48
C GLY A 128 5.13 -2.39 -10.18
N SER A 129 5.77 -1.95 -9.11
CA SER A 129 5.17 -1.75 -7.78
C SER A 129 4.25 -0.53 -7.75
N THR A 130 3.19 -0.58 -6.94
CA THR A 130 2.30 0.56 -6.69
C THR A 130 3.06 1.76 -6.11
N GLY A 131 4.04 1.53 -5.24
CA GLY A 131 4.83 2.60 -4.64
C GLY A 131 5.90 2.14 -3.66
N VAL A 132 6.62 3.12 -3.13
CA VAL A 132 7.61 2.97 -2.06
C VAL A 132 7.02 3.52 -0.76
N ILE A 133 6.86 2.67 0.23
CA ILE A 133 6.39 3.05 1.57
C ILE A 133 7.51 3.81 2.28
N PHE A 134 7.15 4.95 2.82
CA PHE A 134 8.05 5.91 3.43
C PHE A 134 7.54 6.41 4.76
N VAL A 135 8.36 6.26 5.80
CA VAL A 135 8.14 6.82 7.14
C VAL A 135 9.01 8.07 7.30
N PRO A 136 8.44 9.25 7.62
CA PRO A 136 9.23 10.49 7.75
C PRO A 136 10.31 10.43 8.81
N ALA A 137 10.03 9.89 10.01
CA ALA A 137 11.02 9.59 11.04
C ALA A 137 10.45 8.66 12.10
N PHE A 138 11.27 7.77 12.63
CA PHE A 138 11.01 7.04 13.87
C PHE A 138 11.47 7.86 15.08
N ASN A 139 10.96 7.54 16.28
CA ASN A 139 11.23 8.28 17.52
C ASN A 139 12.72 8.38 17.92
N ASN A 140 13.53 7.44 17.48
CA ASN A 140 14.97 7.39 17.75
C ASN A 140 15.83 8.15 16.72
N HIS A 141 15.20 8.83 15.74
CA HIS A 141 15.90 9.62 14.73
C HIS A 141 15.77 11.11 15.00
N PRO A 142 16.78 11.93 14.65
CA PRO A 142 16.63 13.39 14.61
C PRO A 142 15.47 13.77 13.69
N GLN A 143 14.61 14.68 14.17
CA GLN A 143 13.44 15.10 13.41
C GLN A 143 13.05 16.54 13.77
N MET A 144 12.55 17.26 12.80
CA MET A 144 11.94 18.58 12.94
C MET A 144 10.59 18.48 13.66
N ASN A 145 10.10 19.60 14.17
CA ASN A 145 8.70 19.71 14.58
C ASN A 145 7.76 19.65 13.36
N TRP A 146 6.45 19.63 13.60
CA TRP A 146 5.45 19.48 12.54
C TRP A 146 5.55 20.59 11.47
N GLU A 147 5.60 21.85 11.87
CA GLU A 147 5.59 22.98 10.95
C GLU A 147 6.87 23.02 10.06
N GLU A 148 8.02 22.85 10.69
CA GLU A 148 9.31 22.78 10.00
C GLU A 148 9.39 21.57 9.06
N GLY A 149 8.96 20.39 9.53
CA GLY A 149 8.97 19.17 8.77
C GLY A 149 8.01 19.20 7.59
N LEU A 150 6.79 19.73 7.77
CA LEU A 150 5.81 19.92 6.69
C LEU A 150 6.39 20.84 5.61
N LYS A 151 7.04 21.95 5.99
CA LYS A 151 7.71 22.82 5.04
C LYS A 151 8.83 22.10 4.29
N ALA A 152 9.70 21.38 5.01
CA ALA A 152 10.80 20.63 4.39
C ALA A 152 10.28 19.57 3.40
N LEU A 153 9.21 18.87 3.73
CA LEU A 153 8.56 17.91 2.82
C LEU A 153 7.92 18.60 1.62
N ALA A 154 7.25 19.75 1.82
CA ALA A 154 6.67 20.55 0.74
C ALA A 154 7.73 21.07 -0.25
N ASP A 155 8.95 21.33 0.22
CA ASP A 155 10.06 21.76 -0.62
C ASP A 155 10.73 20.58 -1.38
N LEU A 156 10.81 19.40 -0.78
CA LEU A 156 11.54 18.25 -1.34
C LEU A 156 10.67 17.30 -2.17
N LEU A 157 9.45 17.02 -1.72
CA LEU A 157 8.59 15.99 -2.33
C LEU A 157 8.12 16.29 -3.75
N PRO A 158 7.92 17.55 -4.21
CA PRO A 158 7.55 17.82 -5.61
C PRO A 158 8.51 17.16 -6.61
N ALA A 159 9.80 17.38 -6.44
CA ALA A 159 10.82 16.81 -7.36
C ALA A 159 10.92 15.29 -7.26
N VAL A 160 10.74 14.72 -6.06
CA VAL A 160 10.71 13.26 -5.83
C VAL A 160 9.46 12.66 -6.47
N GLY A 161 8.30 13.32 -6.31
CA GLY A 161 7.04 12.86 -6.89
C GLY A 161 7.03 12.92 -8.42
N GLU A 162 7.56 13.97 -9.02
CA GLU A 162 7.74 14.05 -10.48
C GLU A 162 8.65 12.93 -11.00
N TYR A 163 9.69 12.59 -10.25
CA TYR A 163 10.57 11.48 -10.59
C TYR A 163 9.83 10.13 -10.49
N ALA A 164 9.05 9.92 -9.43
CA ALA A 164 8.22 8.72 -9.26
C ALA A 164 7.21 8.54 -10.41
N VAL A 165 6.56 9.65 -10.84
CA VAL A 165 5.65 9.66 -12.00
C VAL A 165 6.33 9.16 -13.27
N LYS A 166 7.54 9.62 -13.55
CA LYS A 166 8.32 9.18 -14.73
C LYS A 166 8.65 7.71 -14.72
N LEU A 167 8.78 7.12 -13.51
CA LEU A 167 9.04 5.70 -13.31
C LEU A 167 7.75 4.85 -13.26
N GLY A 168 6.56 5.46 -13.33
CA GLY A 168 5.28 4.78 -13.24
C GLY A 168 4.97 4.23 -11.84
N THR A 169 5.53 4.82 -10.80
CA THR A 169 5.35 4.45 -9.40
C THR A 169 5.10 5.70 -8.54
N ARG A 170 5.05 5.59 -7.21
CA ARG A 170 4.82 6.73 -6.31
C ARG A 170 5.49 6.55 -4.96
N VAL A 171 5.56 7.62 -4.18
CA VAL A 171 5.85 7.59 -2.75
C VAL A 171 4.55 7.33 -2.00
N LEU A 172 4.59 6.50 -0.96
CA LEU A 172 3.47 6.17 -0.08
C LEU A 172 3.83 6.57 1.35
N LEU A 173 3.28 7.69 1.82
CA LEU A 173 3.48 8.16 3.19
C LEU A 173 2.76 7.24 4.16
N GLU A 174 3.47 6.74 5.17
CA GLU A 174 2.91 5.88 6.20
C GLU A 174 2.84 6.60 7.56
N PRO A 175 1.63 6.91 8.07
CA PRO A 175 1.44 7.32 9.45
C PRO A 175 1.63 6.16 10.41
N LEU A 176 2.49 6.34 11.43
CA LEU A 176 2.72 5.34 12.46
C LEU A 176 2.11 5.79 13.81
N ASN A 177 1.89 4.83 14.72
CA ASN A 177 1.47 5.18 16.06
C ASN A 177 2.57 5.96 16.83
N LYS A 178 2.16 6.79 17.81
CA LYS A 178 3.06 7.65 18.58
C LYS A 178 4.15 6.91 19.34
N GLY A 179 3.96 5.63 19.63
CA GLY A 179 5.00 4.79 20.23
C GLY A 179 6.19 4.58 19.31
N GLU A 180 5.99 4.66 18.00
CA GLU A 180 7.01 4.41 16.96
C GLU A 180 7.48 5.69 16.26
N ALA A 181 6.57 6.63 15.98
CA ALA A 181 6.88 7.91 15.34
C ALA A 181 6.06 9.03 15.97
N LYS A 182 6.63 10.23 16.14
CA LYS A 182 5.92 11.41 16.69
C LYS A 182 5.42 12.36 15.62
N PHE A 183 6.03 12.35 14.45
CA PHE A 183 5.79 13.38 13.44
C PHE A 183 4.44 13.22 12.74
N MET A 184 4.10 12.02 12.28
CA MET A 184 2.88 11.76 11.50
C MET A 184 2.20 10.48 12.00
N ASN A 185 0.97 10.61 12.49
CA ASN A 185 0.26 9.53 13.20
C ASN A 185 -1.11 9.20 12.60
N ARG A 186 -1.72 10.11 11.83
CA ARG A 186 -3.06 9.95 11.28
C ARG A 186 -3.07 10.21 9.78
N LEU A 187 -4.02 9.57 9.10
CA LEU A 187 -4.18 9.73 7.65
C LEU A 187 -4.42 11.17 7.23
N GLU A 188 -5.14 11.98 8.04
CA GLU A 188 -5.36 13.40 7.74
C GLU A 188 -4.05 14.20 7.66
N GLN A 189 -3.03 13.86 8.48
CA GLN A 189 -1.72 14.51 8.43
C GLN A 189 -0.94 14.12 7.15
N ALA A 190 -1.03 12.83 6.74
CA ALA A 190 -0.46 12.40 5.47
C ALA A 190 -1.14 13.08 4.27
N VAL A 191 -2.47 13.24 4.32
CA VAL A 191 -3.23 14.00 3.31
C VAL A 191 -2.74 15.45 3.21
N GLU A 192 -2.45 16.10 4.34
CA GLU A 192 -1.90 17.47 4.36
C GLU A 192 -0.54 17.52 3.63
N ILE A 193 0.36 16.58 3.92
CA ILE A 193 1.67 16.48 3.24
C ILE A 193 1.50 16.21 1.74
N CYS A 194 0.63 15.26 1.35
CA CYS A 194 0.34 14.98 -0.04
C CYS A 194 -0.14 16.22 -0.79
N LYS A 195 -1.07 16.99 -0.21
CA LYS A 195 -1.59 18.22 -0.80
C LYS A 195 -0.53 19.31 -0.87
N ALA A 196 0.31 19.44 0.15
CA ALA A 196 1.42 20.41 0.16
C ALA A 196 2.46 20.11 -0.91
N SER A 197 2.70 18.84 -1.24
CA SER A 197 3.64 18.41 -2.28
C SER A 197 3.20 18.77 -3.70
N LYS A 198 1.89 18.97 -3.93
CA LYS A 198 1.30 19.28 -5.25
C LYS A 198 1.73 18.32 -6.37
N SER A 199 2.09 17.09 -6.04
CA SER A 199 2.57 16.10 -7.00
C SER A 199 1.70 14.83 -6.98
N PRO A 200 1.23 14.33 -8.13
CA PRO A 200 0.49 13.09 -8.22
C PRO A 200 1.35 11.84 -7.93
N GLY A 201 2.67 12.00 -7.87
CA GLY A 201 3.60 10.94 -7.47
C GLY A 201 3.74 10.77 -5.95
N ILE A 202 3.04 11.60 -5.15
CA ILE A 202 3.01 11.50 -3.70
C ILE A 202 1.61 11.08 -3.27
N GLY A 203 1.51 9.90 -2.70
CA GLY A 203 0.32 9.34 -2.10
C GLY A 203 0.59 8.91 -0.67
N LEU A 204 -0.37 8.20 -0.10
CA LEU A 204 -0.27 7.68 1.25
C LEU A 204 -0.78 6.25 1.35
N MET A 205 -0.52 5.65 2.48
CA MET A 205 -1.07 4.37 2.88
C MET A 205 -1.67 4.42 4.29
N GLY A 206 -2.51 3.45 4.61
CA GLY A 206 -3.03 3.27 5.96
C GLY A 206 -2.64 1.91 6.52
N ASP A 207 -2.23 1.85 7.79
CA ASP A 207 -1.97 0.60 8.47
C ASP A 207 -2.96 0.42 9.62
N PHE A 208 -3.78 -0.60 9.55
CA PHE A 208 -4.79 -0.89 10.56
C PHE A 208 -4.21 -1.05 11.98
N TYR A 209 -2.98 -1.55 12.13
CA TYR A 209 -2.33 -1.64 13.43
C TYR A 209 -2.02 -0.26 14.04
N HIS A 210 -1.55 0.68 13.22
CA HIS A 210 -1.29 2.04 13.68
C HIS A 210 -2.60 2.81 13.84
N MET A 211 -3.52 2.69 12.89
CA MET A 211 -4.83 3.34 12.92
C MET A 211 -5.64 2.99 14.18
N CYS A 212 -5.61 1.72 14.65
CA CYS A 212 -6.34 1.35 15.85
C CYS A 212 -5.88 2.04 17.14
N LYS A 213 -4.73 2.68 17.12
CA LYS A 213 -4.17 3.43 18.25
C LYS A 213 -4.36 4.94 18.13
N GLU A 214 -4.47 5.45 16.89
CA GLU A 214 -4.39 6.89 16.61
C GLU A 214 -5.65 7.44 15.94
N GLU A 215 -6.37 6.65 15.16
CA GLU A 215 -7.61 7.08 14.51
C GLU A 215 -8.82 6.86 15.44
N LYS A 216 -9.75 7.79 15.39
CA LYS A 216 -11.02 7.66 16.12
C LYS A 216 -12.05 6.84 15.36
N ASP A 217 -11.97 6.86 14.04
CA ASP A 217 -12.89 6.24 13.11
C ASP A 217 -12.13 5.84 11.84
N ASP A 218 -11.92 4.53 11.65
CA ASP A 218 -11.19 3.99 10.50
C ASP A 218 -11.93 4.30 9.17
N GLU A 219 -13.26 4.31 9.18
CA GLU A 219 -14.06 4.62 7.99
C GLU A 219 -13.81 6.05 7.53
N GLN A 220 -13.95 7.01 8.46
CA GLN A 220 -13.74 8.42 8.14
C GLN A 220 -12.29 8.72 7.77
N ALA A 221 -11.32 8.05 8.41
CA ALA A 221 -9.91 8.19 8.08
C ALA A 221 -9.63 7.83 6.61
N PHE A 222 -10.13 6.67 6.13
CA PHE A 222 -9.99 6.30 4.73
C PHE A 222 -10.76 7.21 3.77
N VAL A 223 -11.96 7.67 4.14
CA VAL A 223 -12.72 8.63 3.33
C VAL A 223 -11.95 9.95 3.18
N THR A 224 -11.28 10.42 4.23
CA THR A 224 -10.43 11.62 4.17
C THR A 224 -9.25 11.46 3.21
N ALA A 225 -8.75 10.24 3.02
CA ALA A 225 -7.62 9.91 2.14
C ALA A 225 -8.03 9.61 0.68
N ASP A 226 -9.30 9.85 0.33
CA ASP A 226 -9.83 9.60 -1.02
C ASP A 226 -8.97 10.22 -2.13
N GLY A 227 -8.68 9.43 -3.15
CA GLY A 227 -7.83 9.82 -4.29
C GLY A 227 -6.32 9.84 -3.99
N LEU A 228 -5.91 9.70 -2.72
CA LEU A 228 -4.49 9.71 -2.29
C LEU A 228 -4.04 8.36 -1.69
N LEU A 229 -4.99 7.52 -1.28
CA LEU A 229 -4.70 6.21 -0.67
C LEU A 229 -4.37 5.17 -1.75
N HIS A 230 -3.19 4.57 -1.67
CA HIS A 230 -2.72 3.61 -2.67
C HIS A 230 -2.12 2.32 -2.09
N HIS A 231 -2.13 2.16 -0.78
CA HIS A 231 -1.75 0.92 -0.12
C HIS A 231 -2.38 0.80 1.26
N VAL A 232 -2.57 -0.43 1.74
CA VAL A 232 -3.09 -0.70 3.07
C VAL A 232 -2.30 -1.84 3.70
N HIS A 233 -1.88 -1.68 4.95
CA HIS A 233 -1.37 -2.76 5.77
C HIS A 233 -2.45 -3.33 6.69
N LEU A 234 -2.43 -4.64 6.85
CA LEU A 234 -3.36 -5.42 7.64
C LEU A 234 -2.61 -6.16 8.74
N ALA A 235 -2.95 -5.88 9.98
CA ALA A 235 -2.51 -6.63 11.15
C ALA A 235 -3.59 -6.58 12.23
N SER A 236 -3.55 -7.54 13.14
CA SER A 236 -4.35 -7.51 14.36
C SER A 236 -3.86 -6.37 15.29
N ARG A 237 -4.62 -6.09 16.35
CA ARG A 237 -4.27 -5.07 17.37
C ARG A 237 -2.92 -5.33 18.05
N ILE A 238 -2.49 -6.59 18.09
CA ILE A 238 -1.22 -7.04 18.69
C ILE A 238 -0.08 -7.21 17.68
N ARG A 239 -0.25 -6.73 16.43
CA ARG A 239 0.68 -6.88 15.29
C ARG A 239 0.88 -8.34 14.86
N TRP A 240 -0.09 -9.21 15.08
CA TRP A 240 -0.17 -10.58 14.57
C TRP A 240 -1.14 -10.64 13.38
N LEU A 241 -1.38 -11.86 12.86
CA LEU A 241 -2.35 -12.05 11.78
C LEU A 241 -3.76 -11.56 12.19
N PRO A 242 -4.51 -10.88 11.32
CA PRO A 242 -5.92 -10.56 11.55
C PRO A 242 -6.74 -11.79 11.97
N GLY A 243 -7.52 -11.65 13.04
CA GLY A 243 -8.27 -12.75 13.66
C GLY A 243 -7.50 -13.51 14.77
N GLN A 244 -6.34 -12.98 15.22
CA GLN A 244 -5.51 -13.64 16.26
C GLN A 244 -5.33 -12.80 17.54
N ASP A 245 -6.12 -11.73 17.75
CA ASP A 245 -6.01 -10.92 18.98
C ASP A 245 -6.24 -11.76 20.23
N HIS A 246 -7.17 -12.72 20.19
CA HIS A 246 -7.51 -13.61 21.30
C HIS A 246 -6.31 -14.42 21.82
N LEU A 247 -5.28 -14.62 21.04
CA LEU A 247 -4.08 -15.36 21.46
C LEU A 247 -3.26 -14.62 22.54
N ARG A 248 -3.45 -13.30 22.65
CA ARG A 248 -2.79 -12.45 23.64
C ARG A 248 -3.75 -11.64 24.51
N GLU A 249 -4.92 -11.38 24.00
CA GLU A 249 -5.97 -10.59 24.66
C GLU A 249 -7.29 -11.37 24.66
N PRO A 250 -7.36 -12.53 25.35
CA PRO A 250 -8.52 -13.43 25.27
C PRO A 250 -9.82 -12.80 25.80
N ASP A 251 -9.70 -11.82 26.69
CA ASP A 251 -10.85 -11.10 27.26
C ASP A 251 -11.35 -9.93 26.41
N LYS A 252 -10.68 -9.64 25.29
CA LYS A 252 -11.08 -8.58 24.37
C LYS A 252 -11.62 -9.19 23.07
N PRO A 253 -12.60 -8.51 22.42
CA PRO A 253 -13.07 -8.94 21.11
C PRO A 253 -11.94 -8.81 20.08
N GLU A 254 -12.00 -9.63 19.02
CA GLU A 254 -11.14 -9.46 17.86
C GLU A 254 -11.30 -8.04 17.26
N ARG A 255 -10.19 -7.48 16.75
CA ARG A 255 -10.28 -6.23 15.99
C ARG A 255 -11.20 -6.41 14.79
N SER A 256 -12.20 -5.56 14.69
CA SER A 256 -13.03 -5.47 13.50
C SER A 256 -12.37 -4.60 12.44
N PHE A 257 -12.42 -5.05 11.19
CA PHE A 257 -11.98 -4.32 10.01
C PHE A 257 -13.15 -3.71 9.23
N VAL A 258 -14.39 -3.97 9.66
CA VAL A 258 -15.62 -3.62 8.95
C VAL A 258 -15.74 -2.12 8.68
N ALA A 259 -15.47 -1.26 9.69
CA ALA A 259 -15.54 0.18 9.52
C ALA A 259 -14.52 0.68 8.48
N GLY A 260 -13.26 0.28 8.60
CA GLY A 260 -12.23 0.64 7.62
C GLY A 260 -12.55 0.11 6.21
N PHE A 261 -13.04 -1.11 6.10
CA PHE A 261 -13.46 -1.68 4.82
C PHE A 261 -14.66 -0.94 4.20
N ARG A 262 -15.59 -0.40 5.00
CA ARG A 262 -16.64 0.52 4.48
C ARG A 262 -16.01 1.80 3.93
N GLY A 263 -15.01 2.37 4.62
CA GLY A 263 -14.25 3.51 4.12
C GLY A 263 -13.58 3.22 2.76
N LEU A 264 -12.88 2.08 2.66
CA LEU A 264 -12.26 1.64 1.40
C LEU A 264 -13.30 1.45 0.28
N LYS A 265 -14.47 0.87 0.59
CA LYS A 265 -15.56 0.73 -0.39
C LYS A 265 -16.11 2.08 -0.84
N LYS A 266 -16.31 3.03 0.08
CA LYS A 266 -16.82 4.38 -0.25
C LYS A 266 -15.90 5.15 -1.20
N ILE A 267 -14.59 4.97 -1.07
CA ILE A 267 -13.62 5.62 -1.97
C ILE A 267 -13.33 4.82 -3.24
N GLY A 268 -13.97 3.65 -3.43
CA GLY A 268 -13.74 2.79 -4.62
C GLY A 268 -12.34 2.20 -4.68
N TYR A 269 -11.74 1.85 -3.53
CA TYR A 269 -10.35 1.39 -3.43
C TYR A 269 -10.08 0.14 -4.26
N GLN A 270 -8.98 0.14 -5.05
CA GLN A 270 -8.63 -0.95 -5.96
C GLN A 270 -7.16 -1.41 -5.87
N ASP A 271 -6.38 -0.83 -4.96
CA ASP A 271 -4.99 -1.21 -4.75
C ASP A 271 -4.86 -2.38 -3.75
N TYR A 272 -3.67 -2.68 -3.26
CA TYR A 272 -3.40 -3.86 -2.44
C TYR A 272 -3.60 -3.62 -0.95
N CYS A 273 -4.04 -4.68 -0.25
CA CYS A 273 -4.09 -4.77 1.21
C CYS A 273 -3.14 -5.89 1.66
N SER A 274 -2.00 -5.52 2.26
CA SER A 274 -0.88 -6.41 2.56
C SER A 274 -0.86 -6.80 4.04
N LEU A 275 -0.61 -8.08 4.32
CA LEU A 275 -0.24 -8.51 5.67
C LEU A 275 1.15 -7.97 6.00
N GLU A 276 1.23 -7.10 7.01
CA GLU A 276 2.46 -6.66 7.65
C GLU A 276 2.37 -6.94 9.16
N CYS A 277 2.72 -8.16 9.54
CA CYS A 277 2.46 -8.66 10.89
C CYS A 277 3.34 -9.85 11.23
N ASN A 278 3.37 -10.26 12.49
CA ASN A 278 3.99 -11.51 12.88
C ASN A 278 3.13 -12.70 12.41
N THR A 279 3.65 -13.51 11.51
CA THR A 279 2.98 -14.68 10.93
C THR A 279 3.42 -16.01 11.57
N THR A 280 4.51 -16.00 12.33
CA THR A 280 5.12 -17.20 12.93
C THR A 280 4.82 -17.37 14.42
N GLY A 281 4.15 -16.38 15.01
CA GLY A 281 3.91 -16.38 16.45
C GLY A 281 5.19 -16.14 17.27
N ASP A 282 5.24 -16.71 18.44
CA ASP A 282 6.42 -16.70 19.31
C ASP A 282 6.66 -18.08 19.97
N LYS A 283 7.66 -18.15 20.86
CA LYS A 283 8.00 -19.41 21.55
C LYS A 283 6.86 -20.02 22.37
N LYS A 284 5.92 -19.20 22.89
CA LYS A 284 4.78 -19.66 23.70
C LYS A 284 3.58 -20.03 22.84
N THR A 285 3.45 -19.36 21.71
CA THR A 285 2.32 -19.49 20.79
C THR A 285 2.88 -19.53 19.35
N PRO A 286 3.52 -20.64 18.96
CA PRO A 286 4.05 -20.77 17.60
C PRO A 286 2.91 -20.82 16.59
N SER A 287 3.10 -20.23 15.43
CA SER A 287 2.15 -20.15 14.34
C SER A 287 2.77 -20.69 13.05
N ASP A 288 2.02 -21.50 12.31
CA ASP A 288 2.43 -21.99 11.00
C ASP A 288 1.81 -21.11 9.89
N PRO A 289 2.60 -20.32 9.17
CA PRO A 289 2.09 -19.48 8.09
C PRO A 289 1.31 -20.24 7.01
N MET A 290 1.63 -21.52 6.78
CA MET A 290 0.90 -22.37 5.82
C MET A 290 -0.56 -22.61 6.23
N VAL A 291 -0.84 -22.58 7.53
CA VAL A 291 -2.17 -22.79 8.10
C VAL A 291 -2.86 -21.45 8.40
N GLU A 292 -2.13 -20.50 8.97
CA GLU A 292 -2.73 -19.33 9.57
C GLU A 292 -2.95 -18.17 8.58
N ILE A 293 -2.10 -18.01 7.54
CA ILE A 293 -2.34 -16.99 6.50
C ILE A 293 -3.68 -17.25 5.76
N PRO A 294 -3.99 -18.48 5.29
CA PRO A 294 -5.31 -18.76 4.69
C PRO A 294 -6.49 -18.45 5.61
N LYS A 295 -6.39 -18.77 6.91
CA LYS A 295 -7.44 -18.46 7.88
C LYS A 295 -7.63 -16.94 8.04
N SER A 296 -6.54 -16.21 8.14
CA SER A 296 -6.57 -14.74 8.23
C SER A 296 -7.17 -14.11 6.96
N PHE A 297 -6.83 -14.61 5.78
CA PHE A 297 -7.46 -14.15 4.55
C PHE A 297 -8.96 -14.47 4.48
N ALA A 298 -9.38 -15.62 4.98
CA ALA A 298 -10.81 -15.97 5.08
C ALA A 298 -11.54 -15.03 6.05
N PHE A 299 -10.94 -14.73 7.21
CA PHE A 299 -11.45 -13.77 8.18
C PHE A 299 -11.62 -12.37 7.54
N LEU A 300 -10.59 -11.85 6.87
CA LEU A 300 -10.64 -10.55 6.20
C LEU A 300 -11.70 -10.50 5.09
N LYS A 301 -11.87 -11.56 4.31
CA LYS A 301 -12.92 -11.65 3.29
C LYS A 301 -14.33 -11.63 3.90
N ALA A 302 -14.53 -12.28 5.04
CA ALA A 302 -15.79 -12.22 5.77
C ALA A 302 -16.09 -10.79 6.28
N GLN A 303 -15.08 -10.12 6.87
CA GLN A 303 -15.19 -8.70 7.31
C GLN A 303 -15.46 -7.76 6.12
N TRP A 304 -14.85 -8.02 4.96
CA TRP A 304 -15.13 -7.25 3.73
C TRP A 304 -16.55 -7.45 3.25
N ALA A 305 -17.07 -8.68 3.29
CA ALA A 305 -18.46 -8.97 2.90
C ALA A 305 -19.48 -8.29 3.86
N GLU A 306 -19.17 -8.24 5.15
CA GLU A 306 -19.98 -7.55 6.17
C GLU A 306 -20.00 -6.03 6.01
N ALA A 307 -18.93 -5.44 5.46
CA ALA A 307 -18.78 -4.00 5.27
C ALA A 307 -19.70 -3.47 4.14
N ASN A 308 -20.99 -3.48 4.34
CA ASN A 308 -21.99 -2.93 3.41
C ASN A 308 -21.93 -1.39 3.36
N ILE A 309 -22.18 -0.80 2.17
CA ILE A 309 -22.28 0.65 1.92
C ILE A 309 -23.65 0.97 1.31
#